data_931dc6562af47e1b484c6ca50690c853
#
_entry.id   931dc6562af47e1b484c6ca50690c853
#
_cell.length_a   1.000
_cell.length_b   1.000
_cell.length_c   1.000
_cell.angle_alpha   90.00
_cell.angle_beta   90.00
_cell.angle_gamma   90.00
#
_symmetry.space_group_name_H-M   'P 1'
#
loop_
_entity.id
_entity.type
_entity.pdbx_description
1 polymer ?
#
loop_
_entity_poly.entity_id
_entity_poly.type
_entity_poly.pdbx_seq_one_letter_code
_entity_poly.pdbx_strand_id
1 'polypeptide(L)'
;MIFIVVKFPVKPEHAEAWPDIVADYTKNTRAEAGNRFFEWSRSLEDKNTYVLVEGFEGQDAAVAHVGSDHFKWATENLGAYISDNPQIINVQDASDWGPMAEIAPH
;
A
#
# COMPACT_ATOMS: atom_id res chain seq x y z
N MET A 1 -11.94 -0.15 10.99
CA MET A 1 -11.11 -0.53 9.83
C MET A 1 -9.63 -0.50 10.21
N ILE A 2 -8.88 -1.47 9.76
CA ILE A 2 -7.42 -1.43 9.85
C ILE A 2 -6.91 -0.54 8.72
N PHE A 3 -6.16 0.50 9.06
CA PHE A 3 -5.59 1.43 8.08
C PHE A 3 -4.08 1.41 8.14
N ILE A 4 -3.45 1.25 6.97
CA ILE A 4 -2.00 1.11 6.86
C ILE A 4 -1.48 2.09 5.82
N VAL A 5 -0.38 2.77 6.15
CA VAL A 5 0.38 3.58 5.20
C VAL A 5 1.80 3.05 5.14
N VAL A 6 2.30 2.78 3.95
CA VAL A 6 3.67 2.31 3.75
C VAL A 6 4.39 3.21 2.76
N LYS A 7 5.62 3.61 3.10
CA LYS A 7 6.51 4.31 2.16
C LYS A 7 7.57 3.34 1.69
N PHE A 8 7.69 3.19 0.37
CA PHE A 8 8.68 2.33 -0.26
C PHE A 8 9.76 3.19 -0.90
N PRO A 9 11.00 3.15 -0.39
CA PRO A 9 12.12 3.83 -1.05
C PRO A 9 12.64 2.96 -2.19
N VAL A 10 12.18 3.21 -3.40
CA VAL A 10 12.52 2.40 -4.57
C VAL A 10 13.89 2.83 -5.10
N LYS A 11 14.72 1.87 -5.51
CA LYS A 11 16.00 2.19 -6.16
C LYS A 11 15.74 3.03 -7.42
N PRO A 12 16.57 4.06 -7.69
CA PRO A 12 16.34 4.95 -8.83
C PRO A 12 16.17 4.21 -10.16
N GLU A 13 16.96 3.16 -10.38
CA GLU A 13 16.89 2.36 -11.63
C GLU A 13 15.60 1.56 -11.78
N HIS A 14 14.82 1.41 -10.71
CA HIS A 14 13.56 0.67 -10.71
C HIS A 14 12.34 1.57 -10.49
N ALA A 15 12.54 2.87 -10.26
CA ALA A 15 11.45 3.78 -9.88
C ALA A 15 10.36 3.88 -10.95
N GLU A 16 10.74 3.99 -12.23
CA GLU A 16 9.76 4.07 -13.32
C GLU A 16 9.03 2.74 -13.53
N ALA A 17 9.67 1.62 -13.25
CA ALA A 17 9.08 0.29 -13.42
C ALA A 17 8.25 -0.17 -12.23
N TRP A 18 8.30 0.54 -11.10
CA TRP A 18 7.62 0.10 -9.88
C TRP A 18 6.14 -0.25 -10.05
N PRO A 19 5.32 0.55 -10.78
CA PRO A 19 3.93 0.18 -11.01
C PRO A 19 3.77 -1.20 -11.67
N ASP A 20 4.63 -1.54 -12.61
CA ASP A 20 4.61 -2.85 -13.26
C ASP A 20 5.10 -3.95 -12.33
N ILE A 21 6.13 -3.67 -11.52
CA ILE A 21 6.68 -4.63 -10.55
C ILE A 21 5.60 -5.07 -9.56
N VAL A 22 4.79 -4.15 -9.07
CA VAL A 22 3.75 -4.42 -8.06
C VAL A 22 2.37 -4.69 -8.65
N ALA A 23 2.24 -4.80 -9.97
CA ALA A 23 0.94 -4.90 -10.64
C ALA A 23 0.12 -6.11 -10.18
N ASP A 24 0.71 -7.30 -10.16
CA ASP A 24 0.02 -8.52 -9.76
C ASP A 24 -0.29 -8.54 -8.27
N TYR A 25 0.65 -8.10 -7.45
CA TYR A 25 0.46 -7.96 -6.00
C TYR A 25 -0.73 -7.03 -5.72
N THR A 26 -0.79 -5.91 -6.42
CA THR A 26 -1.88 -4.94 -6.30
C THR A 26 -3.22 -5.54 -6.70
N LYS A 27 -3.27 -6.20 -7.86
CA LYS A 27 -4.48 -6.84 -8.36
C LYS A 27 -5.00 -7.90 -7.39
N ASN A 28 -4.12 -8.75 -6.91
CA ASN A 28 -4.48 -9.85 -6.02
C ASN A 28 -4.92 -9.35 -4.65
N THR A 29 -4.30 -8.29 -4.13
CA THR A 29 -4.74 -7.69 -2.87
C THR A 29 -6.12 -7.06 -3.01
N ARG A 30 -6.35 -6.33 -4.10
CA ARG A 30 -7.67 -5.71 -4.36
C ARG A 30 -8.78 -6.74 -4.56
N ALA A 31 -8.46 -7.97 -4.92
CA ALA A 31 -9.42 -9.07 -5.06
C ALA A 31 -9.77 -9.72 -3.71
N GLU A 32 -9.06 -9.43 -2.64
CA GLU A 32 -9.37 -9.95 -1.31
C GLU A 32 -10.70 -9.38 -0.82
N ALA A 33 -11.57 -10.26 -0.30
CA ALA A 33 -12.91 -9.86 0.13
C ALA A 33 -12.90 -8.78 1.22
N GLY A 34 -11.89 -8.80 2.10
CA GLY A 34 -11.78 -7.84 3.20
C GLY A 34 -10.95 -6.60 2.88
N ASN A 35 -10.40 -6.48 1.68
CA ASN A 35 -9.67 -5.26 1.31
C ASN A 35 -10.65 -4.16 0.90
N ARG A 36 -10.53 -3.00 1.53
CA ARG A 36 -11.36 -1.83 1.26
C ARG A 36 -10.75 -0.94 0.19
N PHE A 37 -9.43 -0.76 0.25
CA PHE A 37 -8.66 -0.02 -0.74
C PHE A 37 -7.19 -0.42 -0.64
N PHE A 38 -6.48 -0.27 -1.76
CA PHE A 38 -5.05 -0.56 -1.86
C PHE A 38 -4.53 0.33 -2.97
N GLU A 39 -4.03 1.52 -2.61
CA GLU A 39 -3.77 2.60 -3.56
C GLU A 39 -2.34 3.09 -3.47
N TRP A 40 -1.70 3.14 -4.62
CA TRP A 40 -0.34 3.64 -4.78
C TRP A 40 -0.34 5.10 -5.21
N SER A 41 0.61 5.86 -4.67
CA SER A 41 0.93 7.22 -5.11
C SER A 41 2.43 7.41 -5.16
N ARG A 42 2.89 8.27 -6.03
CA ARG A 42 4.31 8.62 -6.10
C ARG A 42 4.50 9.95 -5.37
N SER A 43 5.52 10.03 -4.51
CA SER A 43 5.79 11.25 -3.76
C SER A 43 6.15 12.42 -4.69
N LEU A 44 5.62 13.60 -4.38
CA LEU A 44 5.99 14.83 -5.10
C LEU A 44 7.34 15.37 -4.63
N GLU A 45 7.75 15.02 -3.41
CA GLU A 45 9.02 15.49 -2.82
C GLU A 45 10.20 14.58 -3.19
N ASP A 46 9.93 13.29 -3.41
CA ASP A 46 10.96 12.31 -3.77
C ASP A 46 10.42 11.34 -4.82
N LYS A 47 10.82 11.53 -6.07
CA LYS A 47 10.33 10.73 -7.20
C LYS A 47 10.65 9.24 -7.11
N ASN A 48 11.54 8.82 -6.20
CA ASN A 48 11.89 7.44 -5.99
C ASN A 48 11.10 6.81 -4.83
N THR A 49 10.27 7.57 -4.15
CA THR A 49 9.43 7.09 -3.06
C THR A 49 8.00 6.87 -3.55
N TYR A 50 7.48 5.67 -3.31
CA TYR A 50 6.08 5.34 -3.53
C TYR A 50 5.37 5.15 -2.20
N VAL A 51 4.15 5.67 -2.12
CA VAL A 51 3.33 5.60 -0.91
C VAL A 51 2.13 4.71 -1.20
N LEU A 52 1.91 3.74 -0.33
CA LEU A 52 0.78 2.83 -0.39
C LEU A 52 -0.16 3.14 0.77
N VAL A 53 -1.44 3.34 0.47
CA VAL A 53 -2.47 3.39 1.51
C VAL A 53 -3.36 2.16 1.36
N GLU A 54 -3.58 1.47 2.49
CA GLU A 54 -4.34 0.22 2.53
C GLU A 54 -5.42 0.29 3.60
N GLY A 55 -6.57 -0.27 3.29
CA GLY A 55 -7.65 -0.42 4.27
C GLY A 55 -8.19 -1.83 4.25
N PHE A 56 -8.38 -2.42 5.43
CA PHE A 56 -8.97 -3.75 5.61
C PHE A 56 -10.15 -3.66 6.55
N GLU A 57 -11.18 -4.49 6.31
CA GLU A 57 -12.42 -4.48 7.08
C GLU A 57 -12.17 -4.61 8.58
N GLY A 58 -11.25 -5.48 8.97
CA GLY A 58 -10.92 -5.72 10.36
C GLY A 58 -9.74 -6.67 10.48
N GLN A 59 -9.50 -7.16 11.69
CA GLN A 59 -8.34 -8.00 11.99
C GLN A 59 -8.29 -9.27 11.16
N ASP A 60 -9.43 -9.94 10.94
CA ASP A 60 -9.47 -11.17 10.13
C ASP A 60 -9.04 -10.92 8.69
N ALA A 61 -9.46 -9.79 8.10
CA ALA A 61 -9.07 -9.40 6.76
C ALA A 61 -7.58 -9.08 6.67
N ALA A 62 -7.02 -8.41 7.67
CA ALA A 62 -5.59 -8.11 7.74
C ALA A 62 -4.76 -9.39 7.87
N VAL A 63 -5.19 -10.33 8.70
CA VAL A 63 -4.54 -11.63 8.86
C VAL A 63 -4.58 -12.43 7.56
N ALA A 64 -5.73 -12.44 6.88
CA ALA A 64 -5.87 -13.12 5.59
C ALA A 64 -4.92 -12.55 4.52
N HIS A 65 -4.75 -11.22 4.49
CA HIS A 65 -3.81 -10.57 3.58
C HIS A 65 -2.37 -11.02 3.85
N VAL A 66 -1.93 -10.95 5.09
CA VAL A 66 -0.57 -11.32 5.49
C VAL A 66 -0.29 -12.81 5.25
N GLY A 67 -1.31 -13.65 5.32
CA GLY A 67 -1.21 -15.09 5.03
C GLY A 67 -1.34 -15.45 3.55
N SER A 68 -1.55 -14.50 2.65
CA SER A 68 -1.77 -14.78 1.24
C SER A 68 -0.49 -15.10 0.47
N ASP A 69 -0.64 -15.80 -0.66
CA ASP A 69 0.47 -16.12 -1.55
C ASP A 69 1.10 -14.87 -2.15
N HIS A 70 0.28 -13.87 -2.49
CA HIS A 70 0.79 -12.63 -3.06
C HIS A 70 1.54 -11.78 -2.03
N PHE A 71 1.16 -11.82 -0.76
CA PHE A 71 1.95 -11.17 0.29
C PHE A 71 3.30 -11.87 0.48
N LYS A 72 3.30 -13.20 0.47
CA LYS A 72 4.53 -13.98 0.52
C LYS A 72 5.46 -13.63 -0.63
N TRP A 73 4.91 -13.53 -1.85
CA TRP A 73 5.68 -13.09 -3.02
C TRP A 73 6.30 -11.71 -2.78
N ALA A 74 5.53 -10.77 -2.24
CA ALA A 74 6.02 -9.41 -1.96
C ALA A 74 7.17 -9.42 -0.96
N THR A 75 7.05 -10.17 0.14
CA THR A 75 8.12 -10.26 1.16
C THR A 75 9.38 -10.93 0.62
N GLU A 76 9.26 -11.85 -0.33
CA GLU A 76 10.40 -12.55 -0.92
C GLU A 76 11.06 -11.78 -2.06
N ASN A 77 10.32 -10.92 -2.77
CA ASN A 77 10.79 -10.34 -4.02
C ASN A 77 10.99 -8.83 -4.02
N LEU A 78 10.19 -8.05 -3.29
CA LEU A 78 10.26 -6.59 -3.38
C LEU A 78 11.56 -6.01 -2.83
N GLY A 79 12.24 -6.71 -1.94
CA GLY A 79 13.52 -6.29 -1.39
C GLY A 79 14.59 -6.00 -2.45
N ALA A 80 14.53 -6.69 -3.58
CA ALA A 80 15.48 -6.49 -4.68
C ALA A 80 15.38 -5.11 -5.34
N TYR A 81 14.24 -4.43 -5.19
CA TYR A 81 13.93 -3.18 -5.90
C TYR A 81 13.97 -1.94 -5.01
N ILE A 82 14.19 -2.10 -3.70
CA ILE A 82 14.17 -1.00 -2.74
C ILE A 82 15.55 -0.74 -2.16
N SER A 83 15.78 0.52 -1.77
CA SER A 83 17.09 0.97 -1.26
C SER A 83 17.22 0.88 0.26
N ASP A 84 16.10 0.75 0.98
CA ASP A 84 16.05 0.62 2.42
C ASP A 84 14.72 -0.05 2.82
N ASN A 85 14.59 -0.38 4.10
CA ASN A 85 13.35 -0.93 4.62
C ASN A 85 12.18 0.04 4.41
N PRO A 86 11.02 -0.45 3.93
CA PRO A 86 9.82 0.39 3.89
C PRO A 86 9.45 0.88 5.30
N GLN A 87 8.89 2.07 5.37
CA GLN A 87 8.39 2.64 6.61
C GLN A 87 6.87 2.46 6.66
N ILE A 88 6.35 2.04 7.80
CA ILE A 88 4.93 1.67 7.95
C ILE A 88 4.30 2.34 9.16
N ILE A 89 3.05 2.79 8.98
CA ILE A 89 2.16 3.15 10.09
C ILE A 89 0.93 2.25 10.00
N ASN A 90 0.55 1.66 11.12
CA ASN A 90 -0.62 0.79 11.22
C ASN A 90 -1.56 1.34 12.29
N VAL A 91 -2.81 1.63 11.90
CA VAL A 91 -3.85 2.14 12.79
C VAL A 91 -4.99 1.11 12.85
N GLN A 92 -5.31 0.62 14.06
CA GLN A 92 -6.26 -0.47 14.25
C GLN A 92 -7.71 -0.04 14.14
N ASP A 93 -8.05 1.15 14.63
CA ASP A 93 -9.42 1.64 14.75
C ASP A 93 -9.65 2.90 13.89
N ALA A 94 -9.27 2.84 12.64
CA ALA A 94 -9.43 3.96 11.73
C ALA A 94 -10.90 4.08 11.29
N SER A 95 -11.38 5.32 11.15
CA SER A 95 -12.62 5.59 10.45
C SER A 95 -12.41 5.50 8.95
N ASP A 96 -13.49 5.29 8.21
CA ASP A 96 -13.45 5.25 6.75
C ASP A 96 -13.34 6.66 6.16
N TRP A 97 -13.13 6.74 4.85
CA TRP A 97 -13.13 8.00 4.11
C TRP A 97 -14.41 8.78 4.38
N GLY A 98 -14.27 10.10 4.50
CA GLY A 98 -15.40 11.00 4.61
C GLY A 98 -15.03 12.36 4.03
N PRO A 99 -16.03 13.21 3.71
CA PRO A 99 -15.75 14.53 3.15
C PRO A 99 -15.08 15.44 4.16
N MET A 100 -14.09 16.20 3.69
CA MET A 100 -13.50 17.29 4.46
C MET A 100 -14.29 18.56 4.16
N ALA A 101 -15.19 18.92 5.06
CA ALA A 101 -16.16 20.00 4.83
C ALA A 101 -15.51 21.39 4.75
N GLU A 102 -14.33 21.58 5.33
CA GLU A 102 -13.62 22.87 5.37
C GLU A 102 -13.14 23.31 4.00
N ILE A 103 -13.03 22.40 3.03
CA ILE A 103 -12.63 22.73 1.66
C ILE A 103 -13.71 22.24 0.71
N ALA A 104 -14.48 23.20 0.18
CA ALA A 104 -15.52 22.90 -0.77
C ALA A 104 -15.15 23.45 -2.15
N PRO A 105 -15.56 22.77 -3.23
CA PRO A 105 -15.35 23.31 -4.57
C PRO A 105 -16.17 24.59 -4.78
N HIS A 106 -15.62 25.51 -5.56
CA HIS A 106 -16.27 26.79 -5.89
C HIS A 106 -17.11 26.66 -7.15
#